data_1c3c531622e74619a5aa65dbe4e21940
#
_entry.id   1c3c531622e74619a5aa65dbe4e21940
#
_cell.length_a   1.000
_cell.length_b   1.000
_cell.length_c   1.000
_cell.angle_alpha   90.00
_cell.angle_beta   90.00
_cell.angle_gamma   90.00
#
_symmetry.space_group_name_H-M   'P 1'
#
loop_
_entity.id
_entity.type
_entity.pdbx_description
1 polymer ?
#
loop_
_entity_poly.entity_id
_entity_poly.type
_entity_poly.pdbx_seq_one_letter_code
_entity_poly.pdbx_strand_id
1 'polypeptide(L)'
;MQRRFTQIAIVAALAVAAGTAQAQMQDTPMVGGQAMYPTKDIVDNAANSADHTTLVAAVKAAGLVETLKGPGPFTVFAPTNAAFSLLPDGTVETLLQPANKQALTAVLTYHVVAGKYDAKALMDMIKKGGGKATLTTVNGQTLTLMMNGDRNVVVKDAKGDVANISVYDVYQKNGVILVVDRVLLPA
;
A
#
# COMPACT_ATOMS: atom_id res chain seq x y z
N MET A 1 78.60 4.90 -37.25
CA MET A 1 77.31 4.23 -37.32
C MET A 1 76.77 4.06 -35.92
N GLN A 2 75.99 5.03 -35.43
CA GLN A 2 75.38 5.02 -34.08
C GLN A 2 73.91 4.66 -34.20
N ARG A 3 73.54 3.55 -33.65
CA ARG A 3 72.11 3.19 -33.51
C ARG A 3 71.62 3.72 -32.19
N ARG A 4 70.68 4.68 -32.27
CA ARG A 4 69.94 5.18 -31.13
C ARG A 4 68.75 4.26 -30.80
N PHE A 5 68.81 3.64 -29.64
CA PHE A 5 67.67 2.93 -29.09
C PHE A 5 66.73 3.90 -28.41
N THR A 6 65.54 4.03 -28.96
CA THR A 6 64.44 4.82 -28.36
C THR A 6 63.70 3.91 -27.38
N GLN A 7 63.79 4.19 -26.10
CA GLN A 7 63.00 3.55 -25.08
C GLN A 7 61.60 4.09 -25.11
N ILE A 8 60.62 3.22 -25.37
CA ILE A 8 59.18 3.53 -25.25
C ILE A 8 58.82 3.22 -23.81
N ALA A 9 58.54 4.26 -23.03
CA ALA A 9 57.94 4.11 -21.70
C ALA A 9 56.47 3.83 -21.84
N ILE A 10 56.03 2.62 -21.46
CA ILE A 10 54.65 2.26 -21.34
C ILE A 10 54.14 2.76 -19.98
N VAL A 11 53.38 3.86 -20.01
CA VAL A 11 52.66 4.34 -18.85
C VAL A 11 51.36 3.52 -18.74
N ALA A 12 51.34 2.58 -17.81
CA ALA A 12 50.11 1.86 -17.44
C ALA A 12 49.23 2.78 -16.63
N ALA A 13 48.22 3.32 -17.26
CA ALA A 13 47.15 4.06 -16.57
C ALA A 13 46.24 3.05 -15.86
N LEU A 14 46.35 2.93 -14.54
CA LEU A 14 45.35 2.26 -13.71
C LEU A 14 44.11 3.17 -13.70
N ALA A 15 43.10 2.82 -14.50
CA ALA A 15 41.76 3.36 -14.38
C ALA A 15 41.09 2.72 -13.13
N VAL A 16 41.14 3.43 -12.00
CA VAL A 16 40.30 3.13 -10.85
C VAL A 16 38.86 3.46 -11.25
N ALA A 17 38.13 2.43 -11.65
CA ALA A 17 36.68 2.53 -11.79
C ALA A 17 36.08 2.72 -10.38
N ALA A 18 35.98 3.96 -9.93
CA ALA A 18 35.11 4.32 -8.82
C ALA A 18 33.67 4.05 -9.29
N GLY A 19 33.17 2.88 -9.03
CA GLY A 19 31.76 2.56 -9.15
C GLY A 19 31.00 3.49 -8.19
N THR A 20 30.53 4.62 -8.70
CA THR A 20 29.49 5.38 -8.02
C THR A 20 28.26 4.48 -7.94
N ALA A 21 28.09 3.83 -6.80
CA ALA A 21 26.80 3.29 -6.42
C ALA A 21 25.87 4.51 -6.33
N GLN A 22 25.24 4.85 -7.45
CA GLN A 22 24.06 5.68 -7.43
C GLN A 22 23.03 4.88 -6.66
N ALA A 23 22.90 5.19 -5.36
CA ALA A 23 21.72 4.84 -4.61
C ALA A 23 20.55 5.41 -5.44
N GLN A 24 19.82 4.53 -6.11
CA GLN A 24 18.56 4.88 -6.71
C GLN A 24 17.74 5.41 -5.54
N MET A 25 17.55 6.72 -5.47
CA MET A 25 16.49 7.33 -4.69
C MET A 25 15.21 6.75 -5.28
N GLN A 26 14.78 5.61 -4.76
CA GLN A 26 13.44 5.12 -5.00
C GLN A 26 12.54 6.23 -4.49
N ASP A 27 11.74 6.78 -5.39
CA ASP A 27 10.73 7.78 -5.09
C ASP A 27 9.77 7.14 -4.10
N THR A 28 10.10 7.26 -2.80
CA THR A 28 9.32 6.63 -1.72
C THR A 28 8.07 7.48 -1.54
N PRO A 29 6.88 6.93 -1.81
CA PRO A 29 5.65 7.70 -1.66
C PRO A 29 5.52 8.19 -0.22
N MET A 30 5.12 9.46 -0.09
CA MET A 30 4.86 10.07 1.20
C MET A 30 3.39 9.86 1.56
N VAL A 31 3.14 9.35 2.76
CA VAL A 31 1.77 9.16 3.28
C VAL A 31 1.72 9.66 4.72
N GLY A 32 0.83 10.61 5.01
CA GLY A 32 0.75 11.22 6.34
C GLY A 32 2.05 11.91 6.76
N GLY A 33 2.74 12.56 5.80
CA GLY A 33 4.00 13.27 6.07
C GLY A 33 5.22 12.37 6.30
N GLN A 34 5.10 11.05 6.10
CA GLN A 34 6.17 10.08 6.31
C GLN A 34 6.47 9.28 5.05
N ALA A 35 7.74 8.98 4.83
CA ALA A 35 8.18 8.13 3.73
C ALA A 35 7.81 6.66 3.97
N MET A 36 7.22 6.03 2.95
CA MET A 36 6.80 4.63 3.00
C MET A 36 7.86 3.74 2.34
N TYR A 37 8.58 3.01 3.14
CA TYR A 37 9.71 2.22 2.65
C TYR A 37 9.27 0.82 2.18
N PRO A 38 9.59 0.40 0.94
CA PRO A 38 9.24 -0.92 0.42
C PRO A 38 9.96 -2.07 1.13
N THR A 39 10.95 -1.77 1.96
CA THR A 39 11.67 -2.74 2.81
C THR A 39 10.97 -3.05 4.12
N LYS A 40 10.00 -2.22 4.53
CA LYS A 40 9.16 -2.43 5.72
C LYS A 40 7.86 -3.14 5.36
N ASP A 41 7.24 -3.79 6.31
CA ASP A 41 5.91 -4.37 6.13
C ASP A 41 4.79 -3.32 6.22
N ILE A 42 3.57 -3.75 5.88
CA ILE A 42 2.38 -2.90 5.87
C ILE A 42 2.13 -2.22 7.22
N VAL A 43 2.29 -2.97 8.32
CA VAL A 43 2.00 -2.47 9.67
C VAL A 43 3.05 -1.46 10.13
N ASP A 44 4.34 -1.75 9.88
CA ASP A 44 5.44 -0.87 10.28
C ASP A 44 5.41 0.46 9.53
N ASN A 45 5.03 0.47 8.25
CA ASN A 45 4.85 1.71 7.50
C ASN A 45 3.59 2.47 7.92
N ALA A 46 2.45 1.77 8.08
CA ALA A 46 1.21 2.41 8.54
C ALA A 46 1.37 3.04 9.92
N ALA A 47 2.14 2.42 10.82
CA ALA A 47 2.40 2.94 12.16
C ALA A 47 3.20 4.25 12.18
N ASN A 48 3.96 4.53 11.12
CA ASN A 48 4.69 5.79 10.97
C ASN A 48 3.84 6.91 10.33
N SER A 49 2.70 6.56 9.72
CA SER A 49 1.84 7.54 9.05
C SER A 49 0.96 8.29 10.05
N ALA A 50 1.03 9.61 10.07
CA ALA A 50 0.15 10.44 10.90
C ALA A 50 -1.33 10.34 10.47
N ASP A 51 -1.59 9.98 9.21
CA ASP A 51 -2.95 9.86 8.66
C ASP A 51 -3.64 8.52 8.98
N HIS A 52 -2.92 7.54 9.54
CA HIS A 52 -3.42 6.17 9.76
C HIS A 52 -3.39 5.73 11.22
N THR A 53 -3.31 6.67 12.16
CA THR A 53 -3.23 6.36 13.61
C THR A 53 -4.45 5.58 14.10
N THR A 54 -5.65 5.94 13.65
CA THR A 54 -6.90 5.24 13.97
C THR A 54 -6.92 3.82 13.42
N LEU A 55 -6.48 3.64 12.16
CA LEU A 55 -6.36 2.32 11.53
C LEU A 55 -5.41 1.41 12.30
N VAL A 56 -4.23 1.93 12.68
CA VAL A 56 -3.24 1.17 13.45
C VAL A 56 -3.77 0.78 14.83
N ALA A 57 -4.47 1.69 15.51
CA ALA A 57 -5.13 1.38 16.79
C ALA A 57 -6.18 0.27 16.61
N ALA A 58 -6.98 0.33 15.55
CA ALA A 58 -7.98 -0.68 15.22
C ALA A 58 -7.35 -2.05 14.92
N VAL A 59 -6.27 -2.10 14.13
CA VAL A 59 -5.53 -3.34 13.83
C VAL A 59 -4.96 -3.98 15.09
N LYS A 60 -4.42 -3.17 16.00
CA LYS A 60 -3.93 -3.64 17.31
C LYS A 60 -5.06 -4.18 18.18
N ALA A 61 -6.18 -3.45 18.30
CA ALA A 61 -7.35 -3.86 19.08
C ALA A 61 -7.97 -5.16 18.55
N ALA A 62 -8.02 -5.34 17.23
CA ALA A 62 -8.49 -6.56 16.60
C ALA A 62 -7.51 -7.75 16.76
N GLY A 63 -6.23 -7.50 17.09
CA GLY A 63 -5.20 -8.53 17.15
C GLY A 63 -4.72 -9.01 15.77
N LEU A 64 -4.85 -8.18 14.73
CA LEU A 64 -4.51 -8.53 13.35
C LEU A 64 -3.07 -8.14 12.96
N VAL A 65 -2.27 -7.62 13.89
CA VAL A 65 -0.90 -7.18 13.63
C VAL A 65 -0.06 -8.30 13.02
N GLU A 66 -0.03 -9.47 13.66
CA GLU A 66 0.76 -10.63 13.18
C GLU A 66 0.24 -11.16 11.83
N THR A 67 -1.08 -11.14 11.62
CA THR A 67 -1.69 -11.53 10.34
C THR A 67 -1.24 -10.63 9.20
N LEU A 68 -1.22 -9.31 9.42
CA LEU A 68 -0.81 -8.32 8.41
C LEU A 68 0.72 -8.19 8.28
N LYS A 69 1.49 -8.68 9.23
CA LYS A 69 2.95 -8.85 9.12
C LYS A 69 3.36 -10.15 8.44
N GLY A 70 2.40 -11.04 8.22
CA GLY A 70 2.62 -12.32 7.54
C GLY A 70 3.16 -12.20 6.12
N PRO A 71 3.49 -13.34 5.50
CA PRO A 71 4.28 -13.38 4.25
C PRO A 71 3.53 -12.94 2.99
N GLY A 72 2.32 -12.41 3.08
CA GLY A 72 1.59 -11.86 1.93
C GLY A 72 1.68 -12.67 0.63
N PRO A 73 1.49 -12.09 -0.54
CA PRO A 73 1.22 -10.66 -0.77
C PRO A 73 -0.21 -10.23 -0.40
N PHE A 74 -0.32 -9.03 0.15
CA PHE A 74 -1.62 -8.43 0.48
C PHE A 74 -1.82 -7.11 -0.27
N THR A 75 -3.08 -6.79 -0.57
CA THR A 75 -3.49 -5.44 -0.95
C THR A 75 -4.38 -4.90 0.16
N VAL A 76 -4.00 -3.77 0.73
CA VAL A 76 -4.72 -3.15 1.84
C VAL A 76 -5.29 -1.81 1.39
N PHE A 77 -6.62 -1.70 1.45
CA PHE A 77 -7.31 -0.42 1.31
C PHE A 77 -7.27 0.29 2.66
N ALA A 78 -6.36 1.24 2.82
CA ALA A 78 -6.10 1.90 4.10
C ALA A 78 -6.91 3.20 4.23
N PRO A 79 -7.98 3.23 5.05
CA PRO A 79 -8.73 4.44 5.32
C PRO A 79 -7.92 5.38 6.21
N THR A 80 -7.94 6.67 5.88
CA THR A 80 -7.31 7.72 6.67
C THR A 80 -8.10 8.02 7.95
N ASN A 81 -7.49 8.75 8.90
CA ASN A 81 -8.21 9.26 10.06
C ASN A 81 -9.44 10.06 9.67
N ALA A 82 -9.34 10.88 8.60
CA ALA A 82 -10.48 11.62 8.05
C ALA A 82 -11.59 10.67 7.54
N ALA A 83 -11.23 9.54 6.94
CA ALA A 83 -12.21 8.53 6.53
C ALA A 83 -13.00 7.96 7.73
N PHE A 84 -12.33 7.71 8.84
CA PHE A 84 -13.00 7.28 10.08
C PHE A 84 -13.91 8.36 10.66
N SER A 85 -13.56 9.65 10.53
CA SER A 85 -14.39 10.77 10.99
C SER A 85 -15.67 10.96 10.18
N LEU A 86 -15.81 10.32 9.02
CA LEU A 86 -17.03 10.28 8.24
C LEU A 86 -18.06 9.25 8.73
N LEU A 87 -17.64 8.35 9.61
CA LEU A 87 -18.57 7.43 10.27
C LEU A 87 -19.43 8.18 11.28
N PRO A 88 -20.66 7.69 11.58
CA PRO A 88 -21.50 8.28 12.63
C PRO A 88 -20.76 8.39 13.95
N ASP A 89 -21.04 9.46 14.71
CA ASP A 89 -20.41 9.70 16.01
C ASP A 89 -20.53 8.49 16.93
N GLY A 90 -19.45 8.17 17.63
CA GLY A 90 -19.36 7.02 18.52
C GLY A 90 -19.18 5.66 17.84
N THR A 91 -19.21 5.58 16.50
CA THR A 91 -19.04 4.29 15.79
C THR A 91 -17.64 3.75 15.97
N VAL A 92 -16.62 4.60 15.86
CA VAL A 92 -15.20 4.20 15.99
C VAL A 92 -14.93 3.72 17.41
N GLU A 93 -15.34 4.47 18.42
CA GLU A 93 -15.23 4.13 19.83
C GLU A 93 -15.92 2.81 20.15
N THR A 94 -17.12 2.62 19.61
CA THR A 94 -17.89 1.39 19.76
C THR A 94 -17.16 0.20 19.14
N LEU A 95 -16.63 0.34 17.93
CA LEU A 95 -15.88 -0.73 17.25
C LEU A 95 -14.58 -1.08 17.97
N LEU A 96 -13.93 -0.11 18.62
CA LEU A 96 -12.69 -0.34 19.37
C LEU A 96 -12.92 -1.01 20.72
N GLN A 97 -14.16 -1.14 21.20
CA GLN A 97 -14.46 -1.83 22.45
C GLN A 97 -14.16 -3.34 22.33
N PRO A 98 -13.61 -3.96 23.39
CA PRO A 98 -13.30 -5.38 23.38
C PRO A 98 -14.51 -6.28 23.07
N ALA A 99 -15.72 -5.85 23.46
CA ALA A 99 -16.99 -6.56 23.16
C ALA A 99 -17.28 -6.61 21.65
N ASN A 100 -16.78 -5.65 20.88
CA ASN A 100 -17.02 -5.54 19.44
C ASN A 100 -15.82 -5.97 18.59
N LYS A 101 -14.85 -6.66 19.18
CA LYS A 101 -13.64 -7.13 18.49
C LYS A 101 -13.96 -7.94 17.23
N GLN A 102 -15.00 -8.74 17.25
CA GLN A 102 -15.40 -9.56 16.09
C GLN A 102 -15.89 -8.68 14.93
N ALA A 103 -16.71 -7.68 15.21
CA ALA A 103 -17.17 -6.72 14.21
C ALA A 103 -15.99 -5.88 13.65
N LEU A 104 -15.09 -5.42 14.52
CA LEU A 104 -13.87 -4.72 14.12
C LEU A 104 -13.00 -5.58 13.22
N THR A 105 -12.79 -6.86 13.56
CA THR A 105 -12.04 -7.82 12.75
C THR A 105 -12.69 -8.00 11.37
N ALA A 106 -14.02 -8.11 11.30
CA ALA A 106 -14.75 -8.22 10.04
C ALA A 106 -14.55 -6.99 9.14
N VAL A 107 -14.64 -5.79 9.71
CA VAL A 107 -14.38 -4.54 8.98
C VAL A 107 -12.94 -4.49 8.48
N LEU A 108 -11.95 -4.77 9.32
CA LEU A 108 -10.54 -4.70 8.94
C LEU A 108 -10.16 -5.76 7.90
N THR A 109 -10.64 -6.98 8.03
CA THR A 109 -10.39 -8.04 7.03
C THR A 109 -11.15 -7.79 5.73
N TYR A 110 -12.20 -6.99 5.75
CA TYR A 110 -12.89 -6.49 4.55
C TYR A 110 -12.05 -5.47 3.76
N HIS A 111 -11.12 -4.77 4.41
CA HIS A 111 -10.17 -3.87 3.76
C HIS A 111 -8.94 -4.57 3.19
N VAL A 112 -8.79 -5.87 3.41
CA VAL A 112 -7.61 -6.64 2.99
C VAL A 112 -8.02 -7.64 1.91
N VAL A 113 -7.26 -7.65 0.82
CA VAL A 113 -7.40 -8.60 -0.28
C VAL A 113 -6.12 -9.42 -0.38
N ALA A 114 -6.25 -10.73 -0.52
CA ALA A 114 -5.11 -11.60 -0.81
C ALA A 114 -4.64 -11.39 -2.25
N GLY A 115 -3.35 -11.15 -2.42
CA GLY A 115 -2.74 -10.82 -3.70
C GLY A 115 -2.20 -9.39 -3.75
N LYS A 116 -1.38 -9.11 -4.74
CA LYS A 116 -0.80 -7.78 -4.99
C LYS A 116 -1.49 -7.16 -6.19
N TYR A 117 -2.31 -6.16 -5.93
CA TYR A 117 -3.05 -5.41 -6.94
C TYR A 117 -2.63 -3.93 -6.88
N ASP A 118 -1.75 -3.53 -7.78
CA ASP A 118 -1.37 -2.15 -7.99
C ASP A 118 -2.38 -1.42 -8.88
N ALA A 119 -2.22 -0.10 -9.05
CA ALA A 119 -3.12 0.72 -9.86
C ALA A 119 -3.30 0.15 -11.27
N LYS A 120 -2.20 -0.30 -11.89
CA LYS A 120 -2.24 -0.86 -13.24
C LYS A 120 -3.07 -2.15 -13.28
N ALA A 121 -2.83 -3.06 -12.35
CA ALA A 121 -3.58 -4.32 -12.26
C ALA A 121 -5.08 -4.07 -12.06
N LEU A 122 -5.45 -3.12 -11.18
CA LEU A 122 -6.84 -2.74 -10.95
C LEU A 122 -7.50 -2.18 -12.20
N MET A 123 -6.84 -1.25 -12.89
CA MET A 123 -7.37 -0.66 -14.14
C MET A 123 -7.51 -1.72 -15.25
N ASP A 124 -6.54 -2.62 -15.39
CA ASP A 124 -6.60 -3.69 -16.39
C ASP A 124 -7.75 -4.68 -16.09
N MET A 125 -7.98 -5.00 -14.81
CA MET A 125 -9.12 -5.83 -14.39
C MET A 125 -10.45 -5.16 -14.69
N ILE A 126 -10.59 -3.85 -14.39
CA ILE A 126 -11.80 -3.09 -14.66
C ILE A 126 -12.09 -3.03 -16.18
N LYS A 127 -11.06 -2.78 -16.99
CA LYS A 127 -11.19 -2.77 -18.46
C LYS A 127 -11.62 -4.14 -18.99
N LYS A 128 -11.00 -5.22 -18.55
CA LYS A 128 -11.36 -6.60 -18.92
C LYS A 128 -12.77 -6.97 -18.47
N GLY A 129 -13.22 -6.46 -17.34
CA GLY A 129 -14.54 -6.69 -16.77
C GLY A 129 -15.64 -5.77 -17.32
N GLY A 130 -15.40 -5.05 -18.44
CA GLY A 130 -16.41 -4.19 -19.05
C GLY A 130 -16.77 -2.96 -18.21
N GLY A 131 -15.79 -2.38 -17.50
CA GLY A 131 -15.96 -1.19 -16.67
C GLY A 131 -16.11 -1.46 -15.16
N LYS A 132 -16.12 -2.73 -14.77
CA LYS A 132 -16.17 -3.16 -13.36
C LYS A 132 -15.25 -4.34 -13.10
N ALA A 133 -14.68 -4.42 -11.90
CA ALA A 133 -13.98 -5.60 -11.43
C ALA A 133 -14.43 -5.93 -10.01
N THR A 134 -14.27 -7.18 -9.60
CA THR A 134 -14.63 -7.61 -8.25
C THR A 134 -13.41 -8.25 -7.61
N LEU A 135 -13.10 -7.86 -6.37
CA LEU A 135 -12.07 -8.47 -5.54
C LEU A 135 -12.72 -9.15 -4.34
N THR A 136 -12.28 -10.37 -4.04
CA THR A 136 -12.68 -11.06 -2.82
C THR A 136 -11.73 -10.67 -1.69
N THR A 137 -12.28 -10.20 -0.60
CA THR A 137 -11.54 -9.78 0.59
C THR A 137 -11.26 -10.96 1.51
N VAL A 138 -10.36 -10.77 2.47
CA VAL A 138 -10.00 -11.80 3.44
C VAL A 138 -11.19 -12.24 4.31
N ASN A 139 -12.19 -11.37 4.51
CA ASN A 139 -13.42 -11.76 5.21
C ASN A 139 -14.41 -12.58 4.34
N GLY A 140 -14.08 -12.84 3.08
CA GLY A 140 -14.90 -13.64 2.15
C GLY A 140 -15.95 -12.85 1.36
N GLN A 141 -16.16 -11.58 1.67
CA GLN A 141 -17.06 -10.71 0.93
C GLN A 141 -16.32 -10.01 -0.23
N THR A 142 -17.07 -9.35 -1.10
CA THR A 142 -16.51 -8.76 -2.31
C THR A 142 -16.53 -7.23 -2.28
N LEU A 143 -15.49 -6.63 -2.88
CA LEU A 143 -15.43 -5.22 -3.23
C LEU A 143 -15.61 -5.08 -4.74
N THR A 144 -16.35 -4.07 -5.16
CA THR A 144 -16.51 -3.75 -6.57
C THR A 144 -15.66 -2.53 -6.92
N LEU A 145 -14.80 -2.69 -7.90
CA LEU A 145 -13.94 -1.63 -8.44
C LEU A 145 -14.56 -1.06 -9.71
N MET A 146 -14.50 0.23 -9.87
CA MET A 146 -14.98 0.94 -11.06
C MET A 146 -14.06 2.10 -11.39
N MET A 147 -14.05 2.54 -12.64
CA MET A 147 -13.37 3.77 -13.02
C MET A 147 -14.23 4.99 -12.64
N ASN A 148 -13.57 6.01 -12.11
CA ASN A 148 -14.12 7.36 -11.94
C ASN A 148 -13.30 8.30 -12.83
N GLY A 149 -13.76 8.53 -14.06
CA GLY A 149 -12.98 9.17 -15.10
C GLY A 149 -11.93 8.23 -15.71
N ASP A 150 -10.90 8.82 -16.35
CA ASP A 150 -9.94 8.04 -17.14
C ASP A 150 -8.81 7.39 -16.32
N ARG A 151 -8.57 7.86 -15.10
CA ARG A 151 -7.39 7.48 -14.32
C ARG A 151 -7.67 7.10 -12.87
N ASN A 152 -8.84 7.41 -12.34
CA ASN A 152 -9.15 7.16 -10.95
C ASN A 152 -9.96 5.87 -10.79
N VAL A 153 -9.59 5.07 -9.82
CA VAL A 153 -10.35 3.88 -9.42
C VAL A 153 -11.12 4.21 -8.15
N VAL A 154 -12.37 3.83 -8.10
CA VAL A 154 -13.20 3.86 -6.90
C VAL A 154 -13.55 2.46 -6.48
N VAL A 155 -13.72 2.31 -5.19
CA VAL A 155 -14.08 1.04 -4.54
C VAL A 155 -15.48 1.18 -3.96
N LYS A 156 -16.38 0.33 -4.41
CA LYS A 156 -17.74 0.25 -3.88
C LYS A 156 -17.83 -0.95 -2.93
N ASP A 157 -18.31 -0.69 -1.73
CA ASP A 157 -18.51 -1.71 -0.70
C ASP A 157 -19.85 -2.46 -0.82
N ALA A 158 -20.10 -3.39 0.09
CA ALA A 158 -21.31 -4.21 0.10
C ALA A 158 -22.58 -3.41 0.46
N LYS A 159 -22.44 -2.28 1.17
CA LYS A 159 -23.55 -1.38 1.49
C LYS A 159 -23.88 -0.40 0.37
N GLY A 160 -23.01 -0.32 -0.64
CA GLY A 160 -23.19 0.56 -1.78
C GLY A 160 -22.44 1.87 -1.67
N ASP A 161 -21.70 2.09 -0.58
CA ASP A 161 -20.88 3.27 -0.39
C ASP A 161 -19.64 3.20 -1.30
N VAL A 162 -19.16 4.36 -1.73
CA VAL A 162 -18.05 4.49 -2.67
C VAL A 162 -16.91 5.25 -2.01
N ALA A 163 -15.74 4.63 -1.98
CA ALA A 163 -14.47 5.22 -1.56
C ALA A 163 -13.59 5.54 -2.77
N ASN A 164 -12.96 6.71 -2.76
CA ASN A 164 -11.94 7.05 -3.75
C ASN A 164 -10.56 6.60 -3.24
N ILE A 165 -9.73 6.15 -4.15
CA ILE A 165 -8.32 5.89 -3.85
C ILE A 165 -7.55 7.20 -4.05
N SER A 166 -6.98 7.73 -2.97
CA SER A 166 -6.26 9.02 -2.96
C SER A 166 -4.76 8.85 -3.20
N VAL A 167 -4.16 7.74 -2.75
CA VAL A 167 -2.76 7.39 -3.01
C VAL A 167 -2.69 5.95 -3.47
N TYR A 168 -2.02 5.74 -4.58
CA TYR A 168 -1.83 4.44 -5.21
C TYR A 168 -0.41 3.90 -4.95
N ASP A 169 -0.25 2.61 -5.12
CA ASP A 169 1.04 1.94 -5.30
C ASP A 169 2.07 2.19 -4.20
N VAL A 170 1.59 2.28 -2.95
CA VAL A 170 2.47 2.34 -1.78
C VAL A 170 2.99 0.93 -1.50
N TYR A 171 4.11 0.58 -2.14
CA TYR A 171 4.69 -0.76 -2.06
C TYR A 171 5.31 -1.04 -0.70
N GLN A 172 5.11 -2.27 -0.23
CA GLN A 172 5.60 -2.81 1.03
C GLN A 172 6.30 -4.14 0.78
N LYS A 173 7.09 -4.59 1.76
CA LYS A 173 7.75 -5.91 1.70
C LYS A 173 6.76 -7.06 1.46
N ASN A 174 5.60 -6.99 2.08
CA ASN A 174 4.59 -8.05 2.04
C ASN A 174 3.28 -7.64 1.33
N GLY A 175 3.28 -6.54 0.55
CA GLY A 175 2.10 -6.15 -0.21
C GLY A 175 2.11 -4.75 -0.78
N VAL A 176 0.93 -4.19 -0.99
CA VAL A 176 0.71 -2.83 -1.46
C VAL A 176 -0.42 -2.18 -0.66
N ILE A 177 -0.25 -0.91 -0.32
CA ILE A 177 -1.29 -0.09 0.30
C ILE A 177 -1.89 0.84 -0.74
N LEU A 178 -3.21 0.94 -0.72
CA LEU A 178 -4.01 1.90 -1.48
C LEU A 178 -4.78 2.75 -0.45
N VAL A 179 -4.47 4.03 -0.38
CA VAL A 179 -5.09 4.93 0.61
C VAL A 179 -6.48 5.32 0.13
N VAL A 180 -7.48 5.16 0.98
CA VAL A 180 -8.88 5.47 0.67
C VAL A 180 -9.46 6.56 1.58
N ASP A 181 -10.39 7.33 1.04
CA ASP A 181 -11.05 8.46 1.71
C ASP A 181 -12.30 8.08 2.53
N ARG A 182 -12.67 6.80 2.52
CA ARG A 182 -13.80 6.25 3.29
C ARG A 182 -13.50 4.88 3.85
N VAL A 183 -14.11 4.55 4.97
CA VAL A 183 -14.11 3.21 5.55
C VAL A 183 -15.07 2.33 4.76
N LEU A 184 -14.61 1.16 4.33
CA LEU A 184 -15.42 0.18 3.62
C LEU A 184 -16.15 -0.70 4.64
N LEU A 185 -17.45 -0.84 4.48
CA LEU A 185 -18.28 -1.58 5.42
C LEU A 185 -18.78 -2.89 4.79
N PRO A 186 -18.57 -4.03 5.48
CA PRO A 186 -19.17 -5.30 5.07
C PRO A 186 -20.70 -5.26 5.20
N ALA A 187 -21.38 -6.20 4.52
CA ALA A 187 -22.83 -6.34 4.58
C ALA A 187 -23.30 -6.71 6.00
#